data_92fe10714bd9699141c74f3a75a13214
#
_entry.id   92fe10714bd9699141c74f3a75a13214
#
_cell.length_a   1.000
_cell.length_b   1.000
_cell.length_c   1.000
_cell.angle_alpha   90.00
_cell.angle_beta   90.00
_cell.angle_gamma   90.00
#
_symmetry.space_group_name_H-M   'P 1'
#
loop_
_entity.id
_entity.type
_entity.pdbx_description
1 polymer ?
#
loop_
_entity_poly.entity_id
_entity_poly.type
_entity_poly.pdbx_seq_one_letter_code
_entity_poly.pdbx_strand_id
1 'polypeptide(L)' 'KRWYSDNYNVDINVYPSTNSFCVVNNTYEPQTTTVYKGDGTSFEVELDACEIKWFEI' A
#
# COMPACT_ATOMS: atom_id res chain seq x y z
N LYS A 1 -2.11 -16.13 -1.96
CA LYS A 1 -1.42 -15.18 -1.09
C LYS A 1 -2.22 -13.91 -0.98
N ARG A 2 -1.97 -13.18 0.08
CA ARG A 2 -2.75 -11.97 0.32
C ARG A 2 -1.86 -10.74 0.25
N TRP A 3 -2.50 -9.61 0.06
CA TRP A 3 -1.86 -8.31 0.04
C TRP A 3 -1.75 -7.76 1.46
N TYR A 4 -0.59 -7.20 1.81
CA TYR A 4 -0.45 -6.53 3.11
C TYR A 4 0.79 -5.64 3.11
N SER A 5 0.86 -4.74 4.10
CA SER A 5 2.05 -3.96 4.34
C SER A 5 2.66 -4.40 5.68
N ASP A 6 3.95 -4.12 5.85
CA ASP A 6 4.62 -4.42 7.10
C ASP A 6 4.56 -3.25 8.09
N ASN A 7 3.81 -2.21 7.76
CA ASN A 7 3.62 -1.04 8.63
C ASN A 7 2.17 -0.99 9.07
N TYR A 8 1.96 -1.10 10.38
CA TYR A 8 0.64 -1.16 10.96
C TYR A 8 -0.21 0.08 10.64
N ASN A 9 0.43 1.21 10.34
CA ASN A 9 -0.24 2.47 10.08
C ASN A 9 -0.57 2.68 8.60
N VAL A 10 -0.25 1.71 7.76
CA VAL A 10 -0.44 1.82 6.32
C VAL A 10 -1.34 0.68 5.85
N ASP A 11 -2.43 1.04 5.17
CA ASP A 11 -3.37 0.07 4.64
C ASP A 11 -3.22 -0.08 3.14
N ILE A 12 -3.62 -1.26 2.65
CA ILE A 12 -3.64 -1.54 1.22
C ILE A 12 -5.04 -1.94 0.83
N ASN A 13 -5.57 -1.30 -0.21
CA ASN A 13 -6.88 -1.63 -0.75
C ASN A 13 -6.73 -2.04 -2.20
N VAL A 14 -7.23 -3.22 -2.53
CA VAL A 14 -7.07 -3.81 -3.86
C VAL A 14 -8.40 -3.80 -4.59
N TYR A 15 -8.39 -3.36 -5.84
CA TYR A 15 -9.59 -3.23 -6.68
C TYR A 15 -9.37 -4.01 -7.97
N PRO A 16 -9.63 -5.34 -7.94
CA PRO A 16 -9.33 -6.18 -9.11
C PRO A 16 -10.10 -5.78 -10.37
N SER A 17 -11.32 -5.26 -10.20
CA SER A 17 -12.15 -4.90 -11.35
C SER A 17 -11.55 -3.76 -12.17
N THR A 18 -10.73 -2.92 -11.56
CA THR A 18 -10.05 -1.83 -12.26
C THR A 18 -8.55 -2.08 -12.37
N ASN A 19 -8.10 -3.28 -11.97
CA ASN A 19 -6.69 -3.68 -12.05
C ASN A 19 -5.78 -2.70 -11.30
N SER A 20 -6.24 -2.24 -10.14
CA SER A 20 -5.51 -1.22 -9.38
C SER A 20 -5.50 -1.53 -7.90
N PHE A 21 -4.58 -0.87 -7.20
CA PHE A 21 -4.57 -0.90 -5.74
C PHE A 21 -4.05 0.44 -5.23
N CYS A 22 -4.35 0.75 -3.99
CA CYS A 22 -3.82 1.94 -3.37
C CYS A 22 -3.19 1.61 -2.03
N VAL A 23 -2.25 2.48 -1.64
CA VAL A 23 -1.54 2.39 -0.37
C VAL A 23 -1.85 3.66 0.39
N VAL A 24 -2.35 3.51 1.62
CA VAL A 24 -2.93 4.62 2.38
C VAL A 24 -2.17 4.79 3.69
N ASN A 25 -1.65 6.00 3.90
CA ASN A 25 -1.07 6.36 5.19
C ASN A 25 -2.16 6.93 6.09
N ASN A 26 -2.48 6.22 7.17
CA ASN A 26 -3.56 6.61 8.09
C ASN A 26 -3.08 7.54 9.20
N THR A 27 -1.90 8.13 9.06
CA THR A 27 -1.35 9.00 10.10
C THR A 27 -1.03 10.38 9.56
N TYR A 28 -0.75 11.30 10.48
CA TYR A 28 -0.36 12.65 10.13
C TYR A 28 1.16 12.82 10.06
N GLU A 29 1.88 11.70 9.98
CA GLU A 29 3.34 11.71 9.88
C GLU A 29 3.75 10.90 8.66
N PRO A 30 4.88 11.22 8.04
CA PRO A 30 5.38 10.41 6.93
C PRO A 30 5.61 8.97 7.38
N GLN A 31 5.31 8.02 6.50
CA GLN A 31 5.48 6.60 6.78
C GLN A 31 6.21 5.93 5.63
N THR A 32 7.00 4.92 5.97
CA THR A 32 7.66 4.07 4.99
C THR A 32 7.20 2.64 5.24
N THR A 33 6.92 1.92 4.18
CA THR A 33 6.46 0.55 4.32
C THR A 33 6.92 -0.30 3.15
N THR A 34 6.96 -1.62 3.36
CA THR A 34 7.07 -2.60 2.29
C THR A 34 5.69 -3.15 2.01
N VAL A 35 5.29 -3.09 0.75
CA VAL A 35 4.01 -3.63 0.30
C VAL A 35 4.25 -5.02 -0.27
N TYR A 36 3.51 -6.00 0.25
CA TYR A 36 3.58 -7.39 -0.21
C TYR A 36 2.36 -7.66 -1.07
N LYS A 37 2.60 -7.96 -2.35
CA LYS A 37 1.53 -8.16 -3.31
C LYS A 37 1.04 -9.61 -3.28
N GLY A 38 -0.20 -9.80 -3.76
CA GLY A 38 -0.79 -11.13 -3.76
C GLY A 38 -0.04 -12.15 -4.61
N ASP A 39 0.80 -11.70 -5.55
CA ASP A 39 1.59 -12.59 -6.40
C ASP A 39 2.92 -13.00 -5.78
N GLY A 40 3.21 -12.53 -4.56
CA GLY A 40 4.44 -12.87 -3.86
C GLY A 40 5.56 -11.86 -4.03
N THR A 41 5.39 -10.85 -4.88
CA THR A 41 6.40 -9.80 -5.03
C THR A 41 6.19 -8.70 -3.99
N SER A 42 7.19 -7.85 -3.81
CA SER A 42 7.10 -6.76 -2.85
C SER A 42 7.88 -5.55 -3.34
N PHE A 43 7.54 -4.38 -2.77
CA PHE A 43 8.25 -3.15 -3.08
C PHE A 43 8.12 -2.19 -1.89
N GLU A 44 9.06 -1.25 -1.80
CA GLU A 44 9.02 -0.24 -0.75
C GLU A 44 8.35 1.02 -1.26
N VAL A 45 7.64 1.71 -0.37
CA VAL A 45 6.98 2.96 -0.71
C VAL A 45 7.06 3.91 0.48
N GLU A 46 7.24 5.19 0.16
CA GLU A 46 7.17 6.28 1.14
C GLU A 46 5.90 7.07 0.91
N LEU A 47 5.24 7.43 2.01
CA LEU A 47 4.00 8.20 1.95
C LEU A 47 4.13 9.40 2.87
N ASP A 48 3.72 10.56 2.38
CA ASP A 48 3.59 11.73 3.22
C ASP A 48 2.37 11.58 4.14
N ALA A 49 2.23 12.50 5.08
CA ALA A 49 1.12 12.46 6.02
C ALA A 49 -0.21 12.38 5.26
N CYS A 50 -1.03 11.40 5.62
CA CYS A 50 -2.38 11.18 5.06
C CYS A 50 -2.38 10.91 3.55
N GLU A 51 -1.24 10.55 2.98
CA GLU A 51 -1.14 10.38 1.53
C GLU A 51 -1.74 9.05 1.09
N ILE A 52 -2.34 9.05 -0.11
CA ILE A 52 -2.81 7.85 -0.79
C ILE A 52 -2.09 7.79 -2.14
N LYS A 53 -1.44 6.67 -2.41
CA LYS A 53 -0.80 6.46 -3.70
C LYS A 53 -1.49 5.32 -4.44
N TRP A 54 -1.72 5.52 -5.74
CA TRP A 54 -2.40 4.55 -6.58
C TRP A 54 -1.42 3.87 -7.52
N PHE A 55 -1.64 2.58 -7.72
CA PHE A 55 -0.78 1.75 -8.59
C PHE A 55 -1.64 0.80 -9.41
N GLU A 56 -1.07 0.31 -10.49
CA GLU A 56 -1.65 -0.80 -11.24
C GLU A 56 -1.17 -2.13 -10.67
N ILE A 57 -2.05 -3.11 -10.70
CA ILE A 57 -1.72 -4.46 -10.22
C ILE A 57 -0.65 -5.13 -11.11
#